data_d0844e7fbc0f957ebc3afbecd612af88
#
_entry.id   d0844e7fbc0f957ebc3afbecd612af88
#
_cell.length_a   1.000
_cell.length_b   1.000
_cell.length_c   1.000
_cell.angle_alpha   90.00
_cell.angle_beta   90.00
_cell.angle_gamma   90.00
#
_symmetry.space_group_name_H-M   'P 1'
#
loop_
_entity.id
_entity.type
_entity.pdbx_description
1 polymer ?
#
loop_
_entity_poly.entity_id
_entity_poly.type
_entity_poly.pdbx_seq_one_letter_code
_entity_poly.pdbx_strand_id
1 'polypeptide(L)'
;TTEIYTLSLHDALPICSQDHKARDDGDRGPNTGGMGAYSPAPVVTPAIHERVMREVIMPTVRGMAAEGNVYTGFLYAGLMIAPDGTPKVLEYNCRFGDPETQPIMMRLKSDITALCDAAIDGQLDAISVEWDPRAALGVVMAAGGYPDSYRKGDVIEGLPEHAAADSHVFHAGTLLRYDDAVVTNGGRVLCVTALGDTVAAAQQRAYAVCATIRWDGGFYRHDIGHRAIARERAEAAAQGSA
;
A
#
# COMPACT_ATOMS: atom_id res chain seq x y z
N THR A 1 15.16 6.71 0.92
CA THR A 1 13.97 6.02 0.41
C THR A 1 13.31 5.34 1.59
N THR A 2 12.14 5.78 1.98
CA THR A 2 11.36 5.15 3.05
C THR A 2 10.59 4.00 2.42
N GLU A 3 10.84 2.80 2.86
CA GLU A 3 10.17 1.59 2.39
C GLU A 3 9.43 0.96 3.53
N ILE A 4 8.20 0.58 3.29
CA ILE A 4 7.26 0.22 4.32
C ILE A 4 6.82 -1.21 4.10
N TYR A 5 6.98 -2.04 5.13
CA TYR A 5 6.58 -3.43 5.14
C TYR A 5 5.34 -3.58 6.01
N THR A 6 4.31 -4.17 5.47
CA THR A 6 3.22 -4.72 6.26
C THR A 6 3.50 -6.19 6.46
N LEU A 7 3.66 -6.62 7.70
CA LEU A 7 3.85 -8.01 8.06
C LEU A 7 2.83 -8.40 9.08
N SER A 8 2.19 -9.51 8.83
CA SER A 8 1.25 -10.17 9.70
C SER A 8 1.86 -11.46 10.21
N LEU A 9 1.89 -11.63 11.53
CA LEU A 9 1.92 -12.88 12.31
C LEU A 9 3.03 -13.92 12.03
N HIS A 10 3.48 -14.53 13.11
CA HIS A 10 4.30 -15.75 13.18
C HIS A 10 4.40 -16.53 11.87
N ASP A 11 5.55 -16.53 11.25
CA ASP A 11 6.05 -17.38 10.18
C ASP A 11 5.35 -17.38 8.80
N ALA A 12 4.17 -16.81 8.65
CA ALA A 12 3.38 -17.04 7.45
C ALA A 12 3.12 -15.81 6.62
N LEU A 13 3.91 -15.10 5.98
CA LEU A 13 3.55 -14.18 4.90
C LEU A 13 3.95 -12.73 5.08
N PRO A 14 5.21 -12.47 4.95
CA PRO A 14 5.60 -11.10 4.72
C PRO A 14 5.17 -10.66 3.32
N ILE A 15 4.36 -9.64 3.28
CA ILE A 15 4.09 -8.89 2.07
C ILE A 15 4.76 -7.53 2.17
N CYS A 16 5.39 -7.08 1.09
CA CYS A 16 6.04 -5.79 1.04
C CYS A 16 5.25 -4.82 0.17
N SER A 17 5.24 -3.57 0.58
CA SER A 17 4.77 -2.46 -0.25
C SER A 17 5.65 -1.23 -0.04
N GLN A 18 5.62 -0.31 -0.97
CA GLN A 18 6.31 0.97 -0.85
C GLN A 18 5.31 2.11 -0.96
N ASP A 19 5.38 3.06 0.00
CA ASP A 19 4.52 4.22 0.10
C ASP A 19 5.25 5.50 -0.37
N HIS A 20 4.47 6.49 -0.79
CA HIS A 20 4.89 7.83 -1.16
C HIS A 20 4.36 8.85 -0.14
N LYS A 21 5.20 9.22 0.85
CA LYS A 21 4.80 10.10 1.96
C LYS A 21 4.67 11.58 1.59
N ALA A 22 5.48 12.07 0.66
CA ALA A 22 5.42 13.47 0.25
C ALA A 22 4.17 13.76 -0.57
N ARG A 23 3.57 14.96 -0.35
CA ARG A 23 2.31 15.35 -1.01
C ARG A 23 2.43 15.52 -2.52
N ASP A 24 3.53 16.10 -2.98
CA ASP A 24 3.67 16.57 -4.37
C ASP A 24 4.56 15.64 -5.20
N ASP A 25 4.44 15.73 -6.52
CA ASP A 25 5.28 15.03 -7.47
C ASP A 25 6.78 15.27 -7.22
N GLY A 26 7.59 14.25 -7.51
CA GLY A 26 9.03 14.29 -7.28
C GLY A 26 9.42 14.21 -5.81
N ASP A 27 8.56 13.64 -4.96
CA ASP A 27 8.75 13.52 -3.51
C ASP A 27 8.97 14.85 -2.80
N ARG A 28 8.20 15.86 -3.18
CA ARG A 28 8.28 17.22 -2.65
C ARG A 28 7.08 17.55 -1.76
N GLY A 29 7.18 18.72 -1.09
CA GLY A 29 6.13 19.22 -0.23
C GLY A 29 6.11 18.53 1.15
N PRO A 30 5.07 18.79 1.95
CA PRO A 30 4.96 18.23 3.29
C PRO A 30 4.75 16.72 3.28
N ASN A 31 5.17 16.05 4.35
CA ASN A 31 4.81 14.66 4.57
C ASN A 31 3.31 14.52 4.87
N THR A 32 2.74 13.43 4.43
CA THR A 32 1.33 13.10 4.58
C THR A 32 1.17 11.71 5.21
N GLY A 33 -0.05 11.25 5.33
CA GLY A 33 -0.35 9.84 5.67
C GLY A 33 0.00 8.84 4.57
N GLY A 34 0.39 9.30 3.37
CA GLY A 34 0.69 8.53 2.16
C GLY A 34 -0.20 8.95 1.00
N MET A 35 0.41 9.22 -0.14
CA MET A 35 -0.27 9.64 -1.38
C MET A 35 -0.44 8.51 -2.39
N GLY A 36 0.01 7.33 -2.06
CA GLY A 36 -0.11 6.12 -2.86
C GLY A 36 0.94 5.10 -2.50
N ALA A 37 0.67 3.85 -2.84
CA ALA A 37 1.56 2.73 -2.56
C ALA A 37 1.48 1.67 -3.66
N TYR A 38 2.47 0.82 -3.74
CA TYR A 38 2.47 -0.32 -4.64
C TYR A 38 3.08 -1.57 -3.97
N SER A 39 2.64 -2.73 -4.42
CA SER A 39 3.09 -4.05 -3.96
C SER A 39 3.24 -4.99 -5.17
N PRO A 40 4.29 -5.84 -5.24
CA PRO A 40 5.43 -5.88 -4.32
C PRO A 40 6.33 -4.65 -4.47
N ALA A 41 7.18 -4.40 -3.47
CA ALA A 41 8.25 -3.39 -3.55
C ALA A 41 9.51 -4.04 -4.16
N PRO A 42 9.97 -3.67 -5.37
CA PRO A 42 11.09 -4.36 -6.03
C PRO A 42 12.43 -4.25 -5.32
N VAL A 43 12.57 -3.25 -4.45
CA VAL A 43 13.77 -3.11 -3.61
C VAL A 43 13.91 -4.25 -2.60
N VAL A 44 12.81 -4.89 -2.26
CA VAL A 44 12.80 -6.03 -1.33
C VAL A 44 13.11 -7.31 -2.09
N THR A 45 14.38 -7.50 -2.34
CA THR A 45 14.89 -8.78 -2.87
C THR A 45 14.67 -9.90 -1.83
N PRO A 46 14.69 -11.19 -2.24
CA PRO A 46 14.62 -12.30 -1.29
C PRO A 46 15.65 -12.20 -0.15
N ALA A 47 16.86 -11.76 -0.44
CA ALA A 47 17.90 -11.59 0.56
C ALA A 47 17.59 -10.47 1.57
N ILE A 48 17.03 -9.34 1.11
CA ILE A 48 16.58 -8.25 1.99
C ILE A 48 15.39 -8.72 2.82
N HIS A 49 14.47 -9.45 2.22
CA HIS A 49 13.33 -10.02 2.92
C HIS A 49 13.76 -10.94 4.08
N GLU A 50 14.63 -11.94 3.82
CA GLU A 50 15.18 -12.82 4.86
C GLU A 50 15.88 -12.02 5.97
N ARG A 51 16.62 -10.98 5.58
CA ARG A 51 17.30 -10.11 6.52
C ARG A 51 16.32 -9.35 7.42
N VAL A 52 15.25 -8.79 6.85
CA VAL A 52 14.18 -8.09 7.60
C VAL A 52 13.51 -9.05 8.58
N MET A 53 13.17 -10.26 8.14
CA MET A 53 12.57 -11.26 9.02
C MET A 53 13.49 -11.60 10.18
N ARG A 54 14.76 -11.88 9.91
CA ARG A 54 15.74 -12.29 10.93
C ARG A 54 16.13 -11.16 11.88
N GLU A 55 16.33 -9.93 11.37
CA GLU A 55 16.91 -8.82 12.14
C GLU A 55 15.86 -7.88 12.73
N VAL A 56 14.64 -7.86 12.20
CA VAL A 56 13.59 -6.93 12.63
C VAL A 56 12.36 -7.66 13.17
N ILE A 57 11.68 -8.44 12.33
CA ILE A 57 10.34 -8.95 12.65
C ILE A 57 10.41 -10.00 13.75
N MET A 58 11.19 -11.05 13.56
CA MET A 58 11.28 -12.13 14.55
C MET A 58 11.82 -11.67 15.90
N PRO A 59 12.85 -10.80 15.99
CA PRO A 59 13.27 -10.21 17.26
C PRO A 59 12.17 -9.39 17.94
N THR A 60 11.40 -8.61 17.17
CA THR A 60 10.29 -7.80 17.71
C THR A 60 9.22 -8.68 18.32
N VAL A 61 8.70 -9.67 17.57
CA VAL A 61 7.65 -10.57 18.05
C VAL A 61 8.11 -11.40 19.26
N ARG A 62 9.34 -11.93 19.21
CA ARG A 62 9.92 -12.69 20.33
C ARG A 62 10.18 -11.81 21.57
N GLY A 63 10.63 -10.58 21.37
CA GLY A 63 10.83 -9.61 22.44
C GLY A 63 9.52 -9.27 23.13
N MET A 64 8.46 -8.99 22.39
CA MET A 64 7.12 -8.76 22.93
C MET A 64 6.62 -9.95 23.75
N ALA A 65 6.76 -11.16 23.23
CA ALA A 65 6.39 -12.38 23.96
C ALA A 65 7.20 -12.58 25.23
N ALA A 66 8.51 -12.32 25.22
CA ALA A 66 9.38 -12.43 26.40
C ALA A 66 9.02 -11.42 27.49
N GLU A 67 8.44 -10.28 27.13
CA GLU A 67 7.92 -9.26 28.05
C GLU A 67 6.47 -9.56 28.52
N GLY A 68 5.91 -10.72 28.14
CA GLY A 68 4.56 -11.12 28.51
C GLY A 68 3.46 -10.54 27.62
N ASN A 69 3.81 -9.87 26.52
CA ASN A 69 2.91 -9.26 25.57
C ASN A 69 2.93 -10.05 24.25
N VAL A 70 2.31 -11.23 24.22
CA VAL A 70 2.20 -12.01 22.97
C VAL A 70 1.42 -11.22 21.94
N TYR A 71 2.06 -10.97 20.80
CA TYR A 71 1.45 -10.17 19.72
C TYR A 71 0.71 -11.08 18.74
N THR A 72 -0.57 -10.81 18.53
CA THR A 72 -1.42 -11.43 17.50
C THR A 72 -2.12 -10.34 16.72
N GLY A 73 -1.97 -10.29 15.40
CA GLY A 73 -2.57 -9.25 14.55
C GLY A 73 -1.64 -8.81 13.43
N PHE A 74 -1.97 -7.71 12.78
CA PHE A 74 -1.19 -7.14 11.69
C PHE A 74 -0.06 -6.26 12.22
N LEU A 75 1.17 -6.69 12.03
CA LEU A 75 2.36 -5.91 12.36
C LEU A 75 2.86 -5.17 11.12
N TYR A 76 2.67 -3.87 11.09
CA TYR A 76 3.27 -3.00 10.10
C TYR A 76 4.63 -2.52 10.62
N ALA A 77 5.69 -2.78 9.87
CA ALA A 77 7.02 -2.25 10.15
C ALA A 77 7.43 -1.27 9.06
N GLY A 78 7.53 0.00 9.41
CA GLY A 78 8.07 1.05 8.56
C GLY A 78 9.59 0.97 8.55
N LEU A 79 10.17 0.64 7.39
CA LEU A 79 11.61 0.40 7.27
C LEU A 79 12.23 1.32 6.22
N MET A 80 13.48 1.71 6.48
CA MET A 80 14.38 2.28 5.49
C MET A 80 15.46 1.25 5.17
N ILE A 81 15.62 0.92 3.90
CA ILE A 81 16.70 0.04 3.44
C ILE A 81 17.88 0.90 3.02
N ALA A 82 19.00 0.75 3.72
CA ALA A 82 20.25 1.42 3.39
C ALA A 82 20.88 0.86 2.10
N PRO A 83 21.85 1.55 1.47
CA PRO A 83 22.49 1.06 0.24
C PRO A 83 23.18 -0.30 0.36
N ASP A 84 23.61 -0.68 1.57
CA ASP A 84 24.19 -1.99 1.89
C ASP A 84 23.14 -3.07 2.21
N GLY A 85 21.85 -2.76 2.02
CA GLY A 85 20.73 -3.64 2.33
C GLY A 85 20.37 -3.70 3.82
N THR A 86 20.96 -2.86 4.69
CA THR A 86 20.64 -2.85 6.12
C THR A 86 19.26 -2.26 6.36
N PRO A 87 18.31 -3.03 6.97
CA PRO A 87 17.01 -2.50 7.35
C PRO A 87 17.13 -1.64 8.61
N LYS A 88 16.56 -0.43 8.57
CA LYS A 88 16.45 0.47 9.73
C LYS A 88 15.00 0.72 10.03
N VAL A 89 14.57 0.39 11.24
CA VAL A 89 13.19 0.61 11.68
C VAL A 89 12.95 2.09 11.90
N LEU A 90 11.86 2.59 11.35
CA LEU A 90 11.35 3.94 11.56
C LEU A 90 10.20 3.93 12.56
N GLU A 91 9.24 3.02 12.37
CA GLU A 91 8.06 2.90 13.20
C GLU A 91 7.46 1.49 13.13
N TYR A 92 6.63 1.16 14.11
CA TYR A 92 5.71 0.03 14.06
C TYR A 92 4.27 0.53 14.19
N ASN A 93 3.34 -0.16 13.51
CA ASN A 93 1.92 0.04 13.68
C ASN A 93 1.23 -1.32 13.88
N CYS A 94 0.23 -1.37 14.76
CA CYS A 94 -0.55 -2.57 15.09
C CYS A 94 -1.80 -2.68 14.19
N ARG A 95 -1.65 -2.43 12.90
CA ARG A 95 -2.69 -2.43 11.88
C ARG A 95 -2.05 -2.51 10.49
N PHE A 96 -2.88 -2.74 9.50
CA PHE A 96 -2.47 -2.55 8.10
C PHE A 96 -2.02 -1.12 7.83
N GLY A 97 -1.13 -0.95 6.84
CA GLY A 97 -0.74 0.35 6.31
C GLY A 97 -1.90 1.05 5.59
N ASP A 98 -1.82 2.36 5.52
CA ASP A 98 -2.74 3.20 4.77
C ASP A 98 -1.92 4.29 4.05
N PRO A 99 -1.72 4.17 2.72
CA PRO A 99 -2.56 3.49 1.72
C PRO A 99 -2.05 2.12 1.22
N GLU A 100 -1.28 1.38 1.99
CA GLU A 100 -0.68 0.11 1.56
C GLU A 100 -1.69 -1.05 1.52
N THR A 101 -2.74 -0.99 2.35
CA THR A 101 -3.77 -2.05 2.43
C THR A 101 -4.42 -2.32 1.09
N GLN A 102 -4.78 -1.29 0.35
CA GLN A 102 -5.52 -1.41 -0.89
C GLN A 102 -4.76 -2.23 -1.96
N PRO A 103 -3.50 -1.90 -2.31
CA PRO A 103 -2.73 -2.73 -3.23
C PRO A 103 -2.43 -4.14 -2.69
N ILE A 104 -2.28 -4.31 -1.37
CA ILE A 104 -2.09 -5.62 -0.76
C ILE A 104 -3.35 -6.48 -0.92
N MET A 105 -4.53 -5.94 -0.62
CA MET A 105 -5.81 -6.66 -0.73
C MET A 105 -6.13 -7.01 -2.18
N MET A 106 -5.78 -6.17 -3.15
CA MET A 106 -5.95 -6.50 -4.58
C MET A 106 -5.09 -7.69 -5.02
N ARG A 107 -3.99 -7.97 -4.33
CA ARG A 107 -3.13 -9.13 -4.60
C ARG A 107 -3.48 -10.36 -3.78
N LEU A 108 -4.18 -10.22 -2.67
CA LEU A 108 -4.54 -11.35 -1.83
C LEU A 108 -5.64 -12.19 -2.51
N LYS A 109 -5.35 -13.47 -2.78
CA LYS A 109 -6.30 -14.45 -3.33
C LYS A 109 -6.92 -15.34 -2.27
N SER A 110 -6.22 -15.53 -1.16
CA SER A 110 -6.72 -16.28 -0.02
C SER A 110 -7.79 -15.49 0.75
N ASP A 111 -8.68 -16.21 1.42
CA ASP A 111 -9.69 -15.61 2.29
C ASP A 111 -9.05 -14.97 3.52
N ILE A 112 -9.17 -13.66 3.64
CA ILE A 112 -8.64 -12.89 4.78
C ILE A 112 -9.28 -13.31 6.10
N THR A 113 -10.55 -13.73 6.09
CA THR A 113 -11.25 -14.19 7.30
C THR A 113 -10.63 -15.48 7.82
N ALA A 114 -10.37 -16.44 6.93
CA ALA A 114 -9.70 -17.70 7.29
C ALA A 114 -8.28 -17.44 7.86
N LEU A 115 -7.56 -16.44 7.32
CA LEU A 115 -6.26 -16.05 7.84
C LEU A 115 -6.37 -15.43 9.25
N CYS A 116 -7.38 -14.59 9.48
CA CYS A 116 -7.64 -14.01 10.80
C CYS A 116 -8.01 -15.08 11.83
N ASP A 117 -8.87 -16.03 11.47
CA ASP A 117 -9.26 -17.14 12.34
C ASP A 117 -8.04 -17.99 12.71
N ALA A 118 -7.22 -18.37 11.73
CA ALA A 118 -5.99 -19.11 11.98
C ALA A 118 -4.99 -18.34 12.85
N ALA A 119 -4.96 -17.02 12.71
CA ALA A 119 -4.14 -16.15 13.55
C ALA A 119 -4.59 -16.18 15.02
N ILE A 120 -5.90 -16.11 15.26
CA ILE A 120 -6.50 -16.17 16.59
C ILE A 120 -6.24 -17.52 17.23
N ASP A 121 -6.33 -18.60 16.44
CA ASP A 121 -6.13 -19.97 16.89
C ASP A 121 -4.63 -20.35 17.00
N GLY A 122 -3.71 -19.47 16.63
CA GLY A 122 -2.25 -19.73 16.64
C GLY A 122 -1.84 -20.80 15.62
N GLN A 123 -2.54 -20.90 14.48
CA GLN A 123 -2.35 -21.92 13.44
C GLN A 123 -1.97 -21.32 12.07
N LEU A 124 -1.44 -20.10 12.03
CA LEU A 124 -1.06 -19.46 10.76
C LEU A 124 0.05 -20.19 10.01
N ASP A 125 0.94 -20.87 10.71
CA ASP A 125 2.00 -21.70 10.14
C ASP A 125 1.47 -22.94 9.39
N ALA A 126 0.22 -23.33 9.65
CA ALA A 126 -0.46 -24.42 8.96
C ALA A 126 -1.20 -23.99 7.69
N ILE A 127 -1.28 -22.68 7.41
CA ILE A 127 -2.02 -22.15 6.26
C ILE A 127 -1.05 -21.58 5.24
N SER A 128 -1.21 -21.97 3.97
CA SER A 128 -0.55 -21.33 2.84
C SER A 128 -1.39 -20.15 2.32
N VAL A 129 -0.75 -19.03 1.98
CA VAL A 129 -1.43 -17.88 1.39
C VAL A 129 -1.07 -17.74 -0.08
N GLU A 130 -2.11 -17.55 -0.88
CA GLU A 130 -2.00 -17.34 -2.31
C GLU A 130 -2.05 -15.84 -2.64
N TRP A 131 -1.07 -15.39 -3.42
CA TRP A 131 -0.97 -14.02 -3.91
C TRP A 131 -1.11 -13.97 -5.43
N ASP A 132 -1.77 -12.94 -5.94
CA ASP A 132 -1.67 -12.58 -7.35
C ASP A 132 -0.20 -12.20 -7.65
N PRO A 133 0.44 -12.83 -8.65
CA PRO A 133 1.83 -12.52 -8.99
C PRO A 133 2.00 -11.14 -9.61
N ARG A 134 0.93 -10.53 -10.09
CA ARG A 134 0.95 -9.19 -10.68
C ARG A 134 1.24 -8.12 -9.64
N ALA A 135 1.75 -7.00 -10.09
CA ALA A 135 1.87 -5.80 -9.26
C ALA A 135 0.51 -5.14 -9.05
N ALA A 136 0.32 -4.55 -7.88
CA ALA A 136 -0.79 -3.67 -7.58
C ALA A 136 -0.25 -2.28 -7.22
N LEU A 137 -0.93 -1.22 -7.69
CA LEU A 137 -0.59 0.16 -7.37
C LEU A 137 -1.86 0.94 -7.03
N GLY A 138 -1.81 1.66 -5.90
CA GLY A 138 -2.87 2.54 -5.43
C GLY A 138 -2.46 4.00 -5.49
N VAL A 139 -3.31 4.84 -6.05
CA VAL A 139 -3.18 6.30 -6.11
C VAL A 139 -4.20 6.92 -5.17
N VAL A 140 -3.73 7.68 -4.19
CA VAL A 140 -4.61 8.41 -3.28
C VAL A 140 -5.07 9.71 -3.94
N MET A 141 -6.37 9.92 -3.96
CA MET A 141 -7.00 11.17 -4.35
C MET A 141 -7.38 11.95 -3.09
N ALA A 142 -6.88 13.16 -2.94
CA ALA A 142 -6.99 13.97 -1.73
C ALA A 142 -7.80 15.25 -1.96
N ALA A 143 -8.40 15.76 -0.88
CA ALA A 143 -9.11 17.04 -0.87
C ALA A 143 -8.12 18.20 -0.91
N GLY A 144 -8.49 19.29 -1.57
CA GLY A 144 -7.68 20.50 -1.66
C GLY A 144 -7.32 21.04 -0.28
N GLY A 145 -6.04 21.32 -0.08
CA GLY A 145 -5.48 21.76 1.19
C GLY A 145 -4.87 20.64 2.06
N TYR A 146 -5.16 19.37 1.78
CA TYR A 146 -4.52 18.26 2.50
C TYR A 146 -2.98 18.32 2.37
N PRO A 147 -2.17 18.03 3.45
CA PRO A 147 -2.54 17.48 4.75
C PRO A 147 -3.02 18.52 5.80
N ASP A 148 -3.07 19.79 5.46
CA ASP A 148 -3.54 20.85 6.35
C ASP A 148 -5.07 20.91 6.38
N SER A 149 -5.63 22.13 6.42
CA SER A 149 -7.09 22.33 6.43
C SER A 149 -7.68 22.06 5.05
N TYR A 150 -8.73 21.27 5.00
CA TYR A 150 -9.46 20.91 3.77
C TYR A 150 -10.96 21.03 3.94
N ARG A 151 -11.65 21.29 2.83
CA ARG A 151 -13.11 21.35 2.78
C ARG A 151 -13.69 19.94 2.69
N LYS A 152 -14.90 19.77 3.24
CA LYS A 152 -15.70 18.55 3.15
C LYS A 152 -17.03 18.86 2.45
N GLY A 153 -17.68 17.83 1.92
CA GLY A 153 -19.02 17.92 1.33
C GLY A 153 -19.04 18.19 -0.18
N ASP A 154 -17.90 18.21 -0.84
CA ASP A 154 -17.81 18.34 -2.29
C ASP A 154 -18.31 17.06 -2.97
N VAL A 155 -19.22 17.19 -3.93
CA VAL A 155 -19.76 16.06 -4.69
C VAL A 155 -18.65 15.42 -5.54
N ILE A 156 -18.50 14.11 -5.44
CA ILE A 156 -17.56 13.34 -6.23
C ILE A 156 -18.26 12.86 -7.47
N GLU A 157 -17.79 13.30 -8.65
CA GLU A 157 -18.31 12.93 -9.96
C GLU A 157 -17.41 11.90 -10.64
N GLY A 158 -17.98 11.09 -11.55
CA GLY A 158 -17.23 10.18 -12.39
C GLY A 158 -16.75 8.91 -11.71
N LEU A 159 -17.30 8.57 -10.56
CA LEU A 159 -17.07 7.26 -9.93
C LEU A 159 -17.56 6.15 -10.87
N PRO A 160 -16.79 5.05 -11.04
CA PRO A 160 -17.24 3.91 -11.82
C PRO A 160 -18.52 3.29 -11.24
N GLU A 161 -19.51 3.03 -12.07
CA GLU A 161 -20.76 2.35 -11.64
C GLU A 161 -20.52 0.89 -11.21
N HIS A 162 -19.51 0.26 -11.81
CA HIS A 162 -19.16 -1.13 -11.54
C HIS A 162 -17.66 -1.30 -11.30
N ALA A 163 -17.29 -2.22 -10.42
CA ALA A 163 -15.91 -2.62 -10.26
C ALA A 163 -15.40 -3.33 -11.52
N ALA A 164 -14.22 -2.93 -12.00
CA ALA A 164 -13.53 -3.67 -13.05
C ALA A 164 -12.72 -4.82 -12.43
N ALA A 165 -12.44 -5.86 -13.23
CA ALA A 165 -11.71 -7.04 -12.73
C ALA A 165 -10.31 -6.70 -12.18
N ASP A 166 -9.65 -5.71 -12.78
CA ASP A 166 -8.25 -5.36 -12.47
C ASP A 166 -8.09 -3.94 -11.89
N SER A 167 -9.17 -3.28 -11.52
CA SER A 167 -9.11 -1.99 -10.83
C SER A 167 -10.29 -1.79 -9.88
N HIS A 168 -10.03 -1.08 -8.79
CA HIS A 168 -11.04 -0.78 -7.78
C HIS A 168 -10.83 0.62 -7.21
N VAL A 169 -11.95 1.30 -6.89
CA VAL A 169 -11.95 2.58 -6.19
C VAL A 169 -12.36 2.33 -4.74
N PHE A 170 -11.40 2.43 -3.84
CA PHE A 170 -11.65 2.30 -2.41
C PHE A 170 -12.07 3.65 -1.83
N HIS A 171 -13.15 3.65 -1.08
CA HIS A 171 -13.61 4.79 -0.33
C HIS A 171 -12.85 4.90 1.00
N ALA A 172 -12.30 6.09 1.28
CA ALA A 172 -11.63 6.42 2.53
C ALA A 172 -12.39 7.55 3.24
N GLY A 173 -12.08 8.80 2.93
CA GLY A 173 -12.78 9.96 3.48
C GLY A 173 -13.99 10.36 2.64
N THR A 174 -14.98 9.52 2.52
CA THR A 174 -16.24 9.79 1.80
C THR A 174 -17.45 9.65 2.70
N LEU A 175 -18.56 10.22 2.28
CA LEU A 175 -19.88 10.10 2.90
C LEU A 175 -20.94 9.96 1.79
N LEU A 176 -21.89 9.03 1.97
CA LEU A 176 -23.08 8.93 1.14
C LEU A 176 -24.16 9.83 1.74
N ARG A 177 -24.64 10.80 0.97
CA ARG A 177 -25.73 11.69 1.38
C ARG A 177 -27.08 11.01 1.15
N TYR A 178 -28.13 11.61 1.73
CA TYR A 178 -29.52 11.14 1.62
C TYR A 178 -30.10 11.23 0.20
N ASP A 179 -29.46 11.98 -0.70
CA ASP A 179 -29.79 12.10 -2.13
C ASP A 179 -28.93 11.20 -3.03
N ASP A 180 -28.29 10.18 -2.44
CA ASP A 180 -27.38 9.21 -3.05
C ASP A 180 -26.09 9.81 -3.64
N ALA A 181 -25.82 11.08 -3.41
CA ALA A 181 -24.56 11.67 -3.82
C ALA A 181 -23.42 11.25 -2.87
N VAL A 182 -22.32 10.78 -3.44
CA VAL A 182 -21.08 10.54 -2.70
C VAL A 182 -20.32 11.85 -2.60
N VAL A 183 -19.93 12.24 -1.39
CA VAL A 183 -19.22 13.50 -1.13
C VAL A 183 -17.94 13.27 -0.34
N THR A 184 -17.03 14.25 -0.42
CA THR A 184 -15.78 14.25 0.37
C THR A 184 -16.09 14.43 1.86
N ASN A 185 -15.40 13.67 2.73
CA ASN A 185 -15.52 13.78 4.19
C ASN A 185 -14.20 13.57 4.92
N GLY A 186 -13.08 13.60 4.21
CA GLY A 186 -11.73 13.43 4.76
C GLY A 186 -10.68 14.10 3.90
N GLY A 187 -9.44 14.12 4.38
CA GLY A 187 -8.30 14.66 3.62
C GLY A 187 -7.88 13.72 2.49
N ARG A 188 -7.66 12.43 2.79
CA ARG A 188 -7.55 11.38 1.79
C ARG A 188 -8.95 10.83 1.53
N VAL A 189 -9.44 10.99 0.32
CA VAL A 189 -10.85 10.78 -0.04
C VAL A 189 -11.08 9.42 -0.66
N LEU A 190 -10.27 9.08 -1.67
CA LEU A 190 -10.33 7.81 -2.39
C LEU A 190 -8.93 7.23 -2.54
N CYS A 191 -8.86 5.91 -2.76
CA CYS A 191 -7.68 5.26 -3.27
C CYS A 191 -8.05 4.44 -4.52
N VAL A 192 -7.57 4.85 -5.68
CA VAL A 192 -7.75 4.14 -6.93
C VAL A 192 -6.63 3.13 -7.07
N THR A 193 -6.97 1.85 -7.06
CA THR A 193 -5.99 0.77 -7.10
C THR A 193 -6.19 -0.10 -8.33
N ALA A 194 -5.09 -0.52 -8.96
CA ALA A 194 -5.13 -1.41 -10.11
C ALA A 194 -4.03 -2.46 -10.06
N LEU A 195 -4.32 -3.61 -10.71
CA LEU A 195 -3.38 -4.69 -10.98
C LEU A 195 -2.76 -4.52 -12.38
N GLY A 196 -1.51 -4.95 -12.54
CA GLY A 196 -0.81 -4.97 -13.84
C GLY A 196 0.36 -5.94 -13.81
N ASP A 197 0.73 -6.48 -14.97
CA ASP A 197 1.88 -7.41 -15.07
C ASP A 197 3.20 -6.77 -14.63
N THR A 198 3.26 -5.43 -14.67
CA THR A 198 4.35 -4.60 -14.16
C THR A 198 3.77 -3.45 -13.33
N VAL A 199 4.61 -2.80 -12.51
CA VAL A 199 4.20 -1.59 -11.78
C VAL A 199 3.81 -0.48 -12.76
N ALA A 200 4.50 -0.39 -13.91
CA ALA A 200 4.14 0.57 -14.96
C ALA A 200 2.74 0.32 -15.54
N ALA A 201 2.37 -0.93 -15.80
CA ALA A 201 1.04 -1.28 -16.29
C ALA A 201 -0.06 -1.01 -15.24
N ALA A 202 0.19 -1.36 -13.97
CA ALA A 202 -0.71 -1.05 -12.87
C ALA A 202 -0.89 0.47 -12.71
N GLN A 203 0.19 1.24 -12.78
CA GLN A 203 0.17 2.70 -12.74
C GLN A 203 -0.71 3.29 -13.84
N GLN A 204 -0.47 2.89 -15.10
CA GLN A 204 -1.24 3.39 -16.24
C GLN A 204 -2.74 3.15 -16.07
N ARG A 205 -3.11 1.95 -15.61
CA ARG A 205 -4.51 1.58 -15.37
C ARG A 205 -5.13 2.38 -14.22
N ALA A 206 -4.43 2.55 -13.11
CA ALA A 206 -4.91 3.34 -11.98
C ALA A 206 -5.15 4.80 -12.38
N TYR A 207 -4.21 5.43 -13.10
CA TYR A 207 -4.37 6.81 -13.57
C TYR A 207 -5.47 6.98 -14.60
N ALA A 208 -5.74 5.99 -15.45
CA ALA A 208 -6.86 6.04 -16.37
C ALA A 208 -8.20 6.15 -15.62
N VAL A 209 -8.33 5.48 -14.49
CA VAL A 209 -9.52 5.61 -13.61
C VAL A 209 -9.49 6.93 -12.84
N CYS A 210 -8.36 7.35 -12.28
CA CYS A 210 -8.25 8.66 -11.59
C CYS A 210 -8.72 9.81 -12.49
N ALA A 211 -8.40 9.77 -13.78
CA ALA A 211 -8.75 10.81 -14.74
C ALA A 211 -10.27 10.97 -14.97
N THR A 212 -11.08 9.96 -14.64
CA THR A 212 -12.55 10.05 -14.73
C THR A 212 -13.18 10.69 -13.51
N ILE A 213 -12.50 10.68 -12.37
CA ILE A 213 -13.04 11.08 -11.04
C ILE A 213 -12.64 12.53 -10.77
N ARG A 214 -13.59 13.36 -10.32
CA ARG A 214 -13.32 14.76 -10.01
C ARG A 214 -14.24 15.32 -8.93
N TRP A 215 -13.72 16.28 -8.19
CA TRP A 215 -14.45 17.21 -7.33
C TRP A 215 -13.66 18.52 -7.22
N ASP A 216 -14.27 19.58 -6.70
CA ASP A 216 -13.60 20.89 -6.60
C ASP A 216 -12.41 20.84 -5.64
N GLY A 217 -11.24 21.25 -6.15
CA GLY A 217 -9.97 21.21 -5.42
C GLY A 217 -9.37 19.83 -5.22
N GLY A 218 -9.95 18.76 -5.77
CA GLY A 218 -9.38 17.41 -5.69
C GLY A 218 -8.03 17.31 -6.40
N PHE A 219 -7.09 16.58 -5.81
CA PHE A 219 -5.77 16.36 -6.40
C PHE A 219 -5.20 14.98 -6.07
N TYR A 220 -4.22 14.56 -6.84
CA TYR A 220 -3.43 13.35 -6.62
C TYR A 220 -2.03 13.53 -7.22
N ARG A 221 -1.09 12.72 -6.80
CA ARG A 221 0.25 12.68 -7.40
C ARG A 221 0.21 11.95 -8.73
N HIS A 222 1.03 12.38 -9.70
CA HIS A 222 1.12 11.79 -11.03
C HIS A 222 2.29 10.81 -11.21
N ASP A 223 3.10 10.62 -10.17
CA ASP A 223 4.35 9.87 -10.21
C ASP A 223 4.41 8.69 -9.22
N ILE A 224 3.27 8.23 -8.69
CA ILE A 224 3.23 7.08 -7.80
C ILE A 224 3.85 5.87 -8.53
N GLY A 225 4.78 5.18 -7.86
CA GLY A 225 5.50 4.04 -8.44
C GLY A 225 6.72 4.40 -9.28
N HIS A 226 7.06 5.69 -9.45
CA HIS A 226 8.16 6.13 -10.32
C HIS A 226 9.49 5.42 -10.06
N ARG A 227 9.79 5.08 -8.80
CA ARG A 227 11.04 4.40 -8.41
C ARG A 227 11.06 2.95 -8.88
N ALA A 228 9.95 2.22 -8.71
CA ALA A 228 9.81 0.85 -9.20
C ALA A 228 9.90 0.81 -10.72
N ILE A 229 9.19 1.70 -11.40
CA ILE A 229 9.20 1.80 -12.88
C ILE A 229 10.61 2.11 -13.40
N ALA A 230 11.36 2.97 -12.72
CA ALA A 230 12.75 3.23 -13.09
C ALA A 230 13.63 1.97 -12.97
N ARG A 231 13.42 1.15 -11.95
CA ARG A 231 14.11 -0.16 -11.78
C ARG A 231 13.68 -1.16 -12.86
N GLU A 232 12.39 -1.34 -13.10
CA GLU A 232 11.88 -2.21 -14.18
C GLU A 232 12.51 -1.87 -15.53
N ARG A 233 12.64 -0.60 -15.85
CA ARG A 233 13.29 -0.13 -17.10
C ARG A 233 14.77 -0.43 -17.14
N ALA A 234 15.48 -0.26 -16.02
CA ALA A 234 16.91 -0.54 -15.94
C ALA A 234 17.20 -2.05 -16.07
N GLU A 235 16.38 -2.88 -15.46
CA GLU A 235 16.47 -4.35 -15.55
C GLU A 235 16.18 -4.84 -16.98
N ALA A 236 15.14 -4.33 -17.62
CA ALA A 236 14.83 -4.66 -19.02
C ALA A 236 15.95 -4.22 -19.98
N ALA A 237 16.57 -3.07 -19.77
CA ALA A 237 17.70 -2.60 -20.57
C ALA A 237 18.94 -3.49 -20.40
N ALA A 238 19.20 -3.99 -19.17
CA ALA A 238 20.31 -4.89 -18.89
C ALA A 238 20.13 -6.27 -19.56
N GLN A 239 18.91 -6.79 -19.59
CA GLN A 239 18.56 -8.07 -20.22
C GLN A 239 18.59 -8.00 -21.76
N GLY A 240 18.25 -6.85 -22.36
CA GLY A 240 18.28 -6.64 -23.81
C GLY A 240 19.69 -6.39 -24.37
N SER A 241 20.70 -6.26 -23.50
CA SER A 241 22.10 -6.01 -23.88
C SER A 241 23.00 -7.25 -23.73
N ALA A 242 22.41 -8.38 -23.30
CA ALA A 242 23.09 -9.68 -23.15
C ALA A 242 22.69 -10.62 -24.30
#